data_50896396f967d745864f2c62aa5a362f
#
_entry.id   50896396f967d745864f2c62aa5a362f
#
_cell.length_a   1.000
_cell.length_b   1.000
_cell.length_c   1.000
_cell.angle_alpha   90.00
_cell.angle_beta   90.00
_cell.angle_gamma   90.00
#
_symmetry.space_group_name_H-M   'P 1'
#
loop_
_entity.id
_entity.type
_entity.pdbx_description
1 polymer ?
#
loop_
_entity_poly.entity_id
_entity_poly.type
_entity_poly.pdbx_seq_one_letter_code
_entity_poly.pdbx_strand_id
1 'polypeptide(L)'
;MFNWNDLKYLLAVAHHGSTISASRALKVDQSTVQRRLGDLEAQLKLRLVERSPSGYRLTPDGEAVLAPAQGVAEAVAAFERACADAAHAGVVRLTCPEPIADRLARSGFLDQFRAEHPDLRVEFVLSDRYVDLAKGEADVAFRSGDTEGELVGRKIAESVWAVYASTDYVRQHGAPASIADITRHRLVAFDASLAGHRLSTWLKEVAPDADIAARSNSVLGLVSGVKSGVGIAALPTPLGDAEPDLVQVLPPVPELNRAWRLLCHPEMRHLYRIEAFFDFVETRIAALKPVLTG
;
A
#
# COMPACT_ATOMS: atom_id res chain seq x y z
N MET A 1 -9.91 30.11 -21.91
CA MET A 1 -9.01 29.53 -20.88
C MET A 1 -9.38 28.08 -20.75
N PHE A 2 -8.44 27.13 -20.85
CA PHE A 2 -8.73 25.72 -20.74
C PHE A 2 -9.06 25.33 -19.29
N ASN A 3 -9.80 24.22 -19.12
CA ASN A 3 -10.07 23.67 -17.79
C ASN A 3 -8.84 22.85 -17.34
N TRP A 4 -8.08 23.36 -16.36
CA TRP A 4 -6.88 22.68 -15.84
C TRP A 4 -7.19 21.28 -15.29
N ASN A 5 -8.41 21.01 -14.83
CA ASN A 5 -8.81 19.67 -14.39
C ASN A 5 -8.80 18.64 -15.53
N ASP A 6 -8.79 19.08 -16.79
CA ASP A 6 -8.71 18.16 -17.92
C ASP A 6 -7.29 17.63 -18.16
N LEU A 7 -6.26 18.26 -17.57
CA LEU A 7 -4.88 17.77 -17.60
C LEU A 7 -4.74 16.35 -17.02
N LYS A 8 -5.53 16.00 -16.00
CA LYS A 8 -5.49 14.65 -15.42
C LYS A 8 -5.82 13.54 -16.43
N TYR A 9 -6.67 13.85 -17.43
CA TYR A 9 -7.01 12.87 -18.48
C TYR A 9 -5.85 12.70 -19.47
N LEU A 10 -5.14 13.79 -19.80
CA LEU A 10 -3.90 13.72 -20.60
C LEU A 10 -2.84 12.88 -19.87
N LEU A 11 -2.56 13.20 -18.61
CA LEU A 11 -1.57 12.50 -17.78
C LEU A 11 -1.90 11.02 -17.62
N ALA A 12 -3.17 10.70 -17.38
CA ALA A 12 -3.61 9.29 -17.26
C ALA A 12 -3.45 8.52 -18.57
N VAL A 13 -3.79 9.12 -19.72
CA VAL A 13 -3.62 8.48 -21.03
C VAL A 13 -2.14 8.34 -21.37
N ALA A 14 -1.30 9.32 -21.07
CA ALA A 14 0.15 9.26 -21.25
C ALA A 14 0.78 8.14 -20.42
N HIS A 15 0.36 7.98 -19.15
CA HIS A 15 0.91 6.97 -18.26
C HIS A 15 0.44 5.55 -18.59
N HIS A 16 -0.85 5.38 -18.93
CA HIS A 16 -1.45 4.05 -19.11
C HIS A 16 -1.54 3.59 -20.57
N GLY A 17 -1.18 4.42 -21.54
CA GLY A 17 -1.15 4.10 -22.96
C GLY A 17 -2.52 3.85 -23.62
N SER A 18 -3.63 3.92 -22.86
CA SER A 18 -4.99 3.73 -23.41
C SER A 18 -6.06 4.48 -22.63
N THR A 19 -7.15 4.89 -23.34
CA THR A 19 -8.30 5.53 -22.70
C THR A 19 -9.08 4.58 -21.79
N ILE A 20 -9.02 3.26 -22.04
CA ILE A 20 -9.66 2.24 -21.19
C ILE A 20 -8.91 2.12 -19.86
N SER A 21 -7.58 1.99 -19.89
CA SER A 21 -6.77 1.91 -18.68
C SER A 21 -6.82 3.21 -17.88
N ALA A 22 -6.78 4.37 -18.57
CA ALA A 22 -6.94 5.67 -17.95
C ALA A 22 -8.33 5.85 -17.30
N SER A 23 -9.41 5.36 -17.91
CA SER A 23 -10.76 5.44 -17.33
C SER A 23 -10.88 4.63 -16.05
N ARG A 24 -10.27 3.44 -15.99
CA ARG A 24 -10.21 2.61 -14.78
C ARG A 24 -9.43 3.30 -13.67
N ALA A 25 -8.27 3.88 -14.00
CA ALA A 25 -7.44 4.60 -13.03
C ALA A 25 -8.16 5.84 -12.47
N LEU A 26 -8.89 6.58 -13.31
CA LEU A 26 -9.63 7.78 -12.92
C LEU A 26 -11.04 7.48 -12.39
N LYS A 27 -11.48 6.21 -12.39
CA LYS A 27 -12.85 5.77 -11.97
C LYS A 27 -13.97 6.53 -12.69
N VAL A 28 -13.83 6.66 -14.01
CA VAL A 28 -14.80 7.31 -14.90
C VAL A 28 -15.05 6.45 -16.14
N ASP A 29 -16.07 6.77 -16.94
CA ASP A 29 -16.31 6.09 -18.20
C ASP A 29 -15.26 6.46 -19.26
N GLN A 30 -14.96 5.51 -20.17
CA GLN A 30 -14.03 5.74 -21.28
C GLN A 30 -14.46 6.93 -22.15
N SER A 31 -15.76 7.08 -22.40
CA SER A 31 -16.32 8.21 -23.16
C SER A 31 -16.02 9.56 -22.49
N THR A 32 -16.00 9.60 -21.16
CA THR A 32 -15.62 10.79 -20.39
C THR A 32 -14.16 11.13 -20.63
N VAL A 33 -13.25 10.15 -20.58
CA VAL A 33 -11.82 10.37 -20.86
C VAL A 33 -11.63 10.94 -22.26
N GLN A 34 -12.26 10.31 -23.28
CA GLN A 34 -12.16 10.74 -24.68
C GLN A 34 -12.71 12.16 -24.88
N ARG A 35 -13.88 12.46 -24.33
CA ARG A 35 -14.49 13.78 -24.42
C ARG A 35 -13.62 14.86 -23.78
N ARG A 36 -13.16 14.64 -22.53
CA ARG A 36 -12.35 15.60 -21.79
C ARG A 36 -11.01 15.87 -22.45
N LEU A 37 -10.38 14.83 -22.99
CA LEU A 37 -9.14 14.97 -23.75
C LEU A 37 -9.38 15.76 -25.05
N GLY A 38 -10.46 15.46 -25.78
CA GLY A 38 -10.84 16.23 -26.98
C GLY A 38 -11.18 17.69 -26.67
N ASP A 39 -11.87 17.97 -25.55
CA ASP A 39 -12.17 19.33 -25.10
C ASP A 39 -10.87 20.10 -24.80
N LEU A 40 -9.87 19.44 -24.15
CA LEU A 40 -8.56 20.03 -23.88
C LEU A 40 -7.80 20.35 -25.16
N GLU A 41 -7.71 19.40 -26.11
CA GLU A 41 -7.06 19.58 -27.41
C GLU A 41 -7.71 20.74 -28.21
N ALA A 42 -9.05 20.81 -28.22
CA ALA A 42 -9.78 21.86 -28.91
C ALA A 42 -9.51 23.24 -28.32
N GLN A 43 -9.45 23.37 -26.99
CA GLN A 43 -9.17 24.62 -26.31
C GLN A 43 -7.71 25.10 -26.49
N LEU A 44 -6.75 24.17 -26.48
CA LEU A 44 -5.33 24.44 -26.71
C LEU A 44 -5.00 24.61 -28.19
N LYS A 45 -5.89 24.18 -29.11
CA LYS A 45 -5.68 24.09 -30.55
C LYS A 45 -4.45 23.26 -30.93
N LEU A 46 -4.21 22.20 -30.14
CA LEU A 46 -3.10 21.26 -30.32
C LEU A 46 -3.65 19.85 -30.34
N ARG A 47 -2.99 18.96 -31.07
CA ARG A 47 -3.18 17.52 -30.94
C ARG A 47 -2.15 17.00 -29.96
N LEU A 48 -2.62 16.43 -28.83
CA LEU A 48 -1.72 15.97 -27.74
C LEU A 48 -1.53 14.46 -27.79
N VAL A 49 -2.51 13.73 -28.31
CA VAL A 49 -2.44 12.28 -28.44
C VAL A 49 -2.88 11.81 -29.81
N GLU A 50 -2.33 10.70 -30.25
CA GLU A 50 -2.75 10.02 -31.47
C GLU A 50 -2.96 8.53 -31.23
N ARG A 51 -3.84 7.92 -32.06
CA ARG A 51 -4.06 6.47 -32.02
C ARG A 51 -2.87 5.73 -32.62
N SER A 52 -2.45 4.66 -31.95
CA SER A 52 -1.45 3.71 -32.44
C SER A 52 -2.04 2.29 -32.40
N PRO A 53 -1.42 1.31 -33.07
CA PRO A 53 -1.83 -0.09 -32.99
C PRO A 53 -1.84 -0.67 -31.55
N SER A 54 -1.00 -0.12 -30.68
CA SER A 54 -0.89 -0.50 -29.25
C SER A 54 -1.75 0.35 -28.31
N GLY A 55 -2.56 1.31 -28.83
CA GLY A 55 -3.40 2.17 -28.00
C GLY A 55 -3.28 3.66 -28.35
N TYR A 56 -2.88 4.48 -27.39
CA TYR A 56 -2.62 5.91 -27.57
C TYR A 56 -1.17 6.22 -27.25
N ARG A 57 -0.57 7.13 -28.02
CA ARG A 57 0.74 7.72 -27.75
C ARG A 57 0.67 9.23 -27.78
N LEU A 58 1.60 9.89 -27.14
CA LEU A 58 1.73 11.35 -27.24
C LEU A 58 2.19 11.75 -28.64
N THR A 59 1.72 12.89 -29.10
CA THR A 59 2.32 13.59 -30.25
C THR A 59 3.53 14.41 -29.79
N PRO A 60 4.34 14.98 -30.68
CA PRO A 60 5.42 15.90 -30.29
C PRO A 60 4.92 17.08 -29.44
N ASP A 61 3.73 17.62 -29.74
CA ASP A 61 3.10 18.67 -28.93
C ASP A 61 2.68 18.13 -27.55
N GLY A 62 2.17 16.88 -27.50
CA GLY A 62 1.84 16.20 -26.25
C GLY A 62 3.06 15.98 -25.36
N GLU A 63 4.19 15.56 -25.96
CA GLU A 63 5.46 15.41 -25.24
C GLU A 63 5.98 16.75 -24.70
N ALA A 64 5.89 17.81 -25.50
CA ALA A 64 6.33 19.15 -25.10
C ALA A 64 5.55 19.72 -23.91
N VAL A 65 4.24 19.40 -23.77
CA VAL A 65 3.39 19.88 -22.67
C VAL A 65 3.32 18.92 -21.49
N LEU A 66 3.90 17.73 -21.58
CA LEU A 66 3.77 16.70 -20.52
C LEU A 66 4.38 17.17 -19.20
N ALA A 67 5.63 17.65 -19.20
CA ALA A 67 6.31 18.11 -18.00
C ALA A 67 5.61 19.34 -17.37
N PRO A 68 5.21 20.38 -18.12
CA PRO A 68 4.35 21.44 -17.58
C PRO A 68 3.01 20.93 -17.00
N ALA A 69 2.35 19.94 -17.63
CA ALA A 69 1.12 19.38 -17.12
C ALA A 69 1.31 18.61 -15.80
N GLN A 70 2.43 17.89 -15.68
CA GLN A 70 2.84 17.24 -14.42
C GLN A 70 3.06 18.27 -13.31
N GLY A 71 3.77 19.36 -13.58
CA GLY A 71 3.98 20.45 -12.63
C GLY A 71 2.68 21.08 -12.11
N VAL A 72 1.64 21.21 -12.96
CA VAL A 72 0.31 21.65 -12.52
C VAL A 72 -0.32 20.63 -11.58
N ALA A 73 -0.26 19.33 -11.91
CA ALA A 73 -0.82 18.28 -11.06
C ALA A 73 -0.11 18.23 -9.69
N GLU A 74 1.21 18.40 -9.66
CA GLU A 74 2.01 18.49 -8.43
C GLU A 74 1.62 19.72 -7.58
N ALA A 75 1.45 20.88 -8.21
CA ALA A 75 1.02 22.09 -7.52
C ALA A 75 -0.38 21.97 -6.92
N VAL A 76 -1.32 21.30 -7.61
CA VAL A 76 -2.65 21.01 -7.08
C VAL A 76 -2.57 20.07 -5.89
N ALA A 77 -1.78 19.00 -6.00
CA ALA A 77 -1.58 18.07 -4.89
C ALA A 77 -0.94 18.77 -3.67
N ALA A 78 0.02 19.67 -3.89
CA ALA A 78 0.62 20.47 -2.82
C ALA A 78 -0.41 21.41 -2.15
N PHE A 79 -1.28 22.02 -2.93
CA PHE A 79 -2.37 22.86 -2.39
C PHE A 79 -3.37 22.03 -1.57
N GLU A 80 -3.77 20.84 -2.06
CA GLU A 80 -4.66 19.93 -1.34
C GLU A 80 -4.03 19.47 -0.01
N ARG A 81 -2.72 19.15 -0.02
CA ARG A 81 -1.97 18.83 1.21
C ARG A 81 -1.96 20.01 2.19
N ALA A 82 -1.68 21.22 1.73
CA ALA A 82 -1.69 22.40 2.59
C ALA A 82 -3.06 22.69 3.21
N CYS A 83 -4.13 22.47 2.47
CA CYS A 83 -5.50 22.56 3.00
C CYS A 83 -5.79 21.47 4.05
N ALA A 84 -5.39 20.23 3.78
CA ALA A 84 -5.52 19.13 4.73
C ALA A 84 -4.70 19.39 5.99
N ASP A 85 -3.50 19.95 5.84
CA ASP A 85 -2.63 20.31 6.94
C ASP A 85 -3.24 21.39 7.84
N ALA A 86 -3.78 22.45 7.27
CA ALA A 86 -4.50 23.49 8.01
C ALA A 86 -5.75 22.93 8.74
N ALA A 87 -6.45 21.97 8.14
CA ALA A 87 -7.61 21.33 8.74
C ALA A 87 -7.26 20.35 9.86
N HIS A 88 -6.07 19.76 9.84
CA HIS A 88 -5.61 18.71 10.76
C HIS A 88 -4.46 19.17 11.67
N ALA A 89 -4.32 20.46 11.91
CA ALA A 89 -3.33 20.99 12.86
C ALA A 89 -3.45 20.25 14.21
N GLY A 90 -2.32 19.69 14.68
CA GLY A 90 -2.30 18.85 15.89
C GLY A 90 -2.67 17.37 15.71
N VAL A 91 -2.94 16.90 14.48
CA VAL A 91 -3.24 15.49 14.20
C VAL A 91 -2.14 14.86 13.35
N VAL A 92 -1.65 13.70 13.76
CA VAL A 92 -0.79 12.81 12.96
C VAL A 92 -1.65 11.67 12.43
N ARG A 93 -1.93 11.64 11.14
CA ARG A 93 -2.70 10.59 10.48
C ARG A 93 -1.75 9.46 10.09
N LEU A 94 -1.75 8.40 10.89
CA LEU A 94 -0.87 7.24 10.73
C LEU A 94 -1.57 6.11 9.99
N THR A 95 -1.06 5.73 8.81
CA THR A 95 -1.53 4.53 8.13
C THR A 95 -0.64 3.33 8.45
N CYS A 96 -1.29 2.22 8.77
CA CYS A 96 -0.66 0.92 8.99
C CYS A 96 -1.70 -0.20 8.85
N PRO A 97 -1.27 -1.48 8.73
CA PRO A 97 -2.15 -2.63 8.89
C PRO A 97 -2.78 -2.67 10.28
N GLU A 98 -4.04 -3.14 10.36
CA GLU A 98 -4.79 -3.22 11.62
C GLU A 98 -4.02 -3.95 12.76
N PRO A 99 -3.34 -5.10 12.53
CA PRO A 99 -2.58 -5.75 13.59
C PRO A 99 -1.46 -4.89 14.18
N ILE A 100 -0.88 -3.99 13.39
CA ILE A 100 0.15 -3.06 13.86
C ILE A 100 -0.45 -1.98 14.74
N ALA A 101 -1.62 -1.46 14.36
CA ALA A 101 -2.34 -0.48 15.19
C ALA A 101 -2.70 -1.06 16.56
N ASP A 102 -3.24 -2.29 16.62
CA ASP A 102 -3.54 -2.99 17.87
C ASP A 102 -2.29 -3.15 18.75
N ARG A 103 -1.17 -3.57 18.18
CA ARG A 103 0.09 -3.72 18.91
C ARG A 103 0.64 -2.39 19.41
N LEU A 104 0.59 -1.34 18.60
CA LEU A 104 0.99 0.01 19.02
C LEU A 104 0.11 0.51 20.17
N ALA A 105 -1.20 0.30 20.09
CA ALA A 105 -2.12 0.70 21.15
C ALA A 105 -1.83 -0.03 22.47
N ARG A 106 -1.60 -1.35 22.43
CA ARG A 106 -1.32 -2.17 23.62
C ARG A 106 0.08 -1.94 24.22
N SER A 107 1.03 -1.44 23.43
CA SER A 107 2.41 -1.22 23.89
C SER A 107 2.58 0.02 24.79
N GLY A 108 1.52 0.84 24.95
CA GLY A 108 1.60 2.13 25.62
C GLY A 108 2.32 3.22 24.79
N PHE A 109 2.66 2.92 23.55
CA PHE A 109 3.37 3.84 22.66
C PHE A 109 2.61 5.15 22.44
N LEU A 110 1.29 5.06 22.22
CA LEU A 110 0.45 6.23 21.99
C LEU A 110 0.29 7.10 23.24
N ASP A 111 0.20 6.46 24.41
CA ASP A 111 0.08 7.18 25.70
C ASP A 111 1.36 7.96 25.99
N GLN A 112 2.54 7.35 25.72
CA GLN A 112 3.82 8.02 25.85
C GLN A 112 3.95 9.18 24.87
N PHE A 113 3.55 9.00 23.60
CA PHE A 113 3.55 10.08 22.63
C PHE A 113 2.69 11.26 23.08
N ARG A 114 1.47 10.98 23.55
CA ARG A 114 0.54 12.01 24.03
C ARG A 114 1.05 12.72 25.30
N ALA A 115 1.76 11.99 26.17
CA ALA A 115 2.35 12.59 27.37
C ALA A 115 3.47 13.60 27.04
N GLU A 116 4.27 13.31 26.01
CA GLU A 116 5.35 14.22 25.55
C GLU A 116 4.84 15.34 24.63
N HIS A 117 3.76 15.08 23.89
CA HIS A 117 3.16 16.01 22.94
C HIS A 117 1.64 16.14 23.17
N PRO A 118 1.22 16.85 24.26
CA PRO A 118 -0.20 16.92 24.65
C PRO A 118 -1.07 17.68 23.64
N ASP A 119 -0.50 18.50 22.80
CA ASP A 119 -1.12 19.22 21.69
C ASP A 119 -1.31 18.37 20.43
N LEU A 120 -0.69 17.18 20.38
CA LEU A 120 -0.77 16.24 19.25
C LEU A 120 -1.61 15.00 19.59
N ARG A 121 -2.30 14.49 18.59
CA ARG A 121 -3.00 13.20 18.65
C ARG A 121 -2.71 12.38 17.40
N VAL A 122 -2.75 11.05 17.54
CA VAL A 122 -2.61 10.12 16.42
C VAL A 122 -4.00 9.64 16.01
N GLU A 123 -4.28 9.70 14.71
CA GLU A 123 -5.46 9.08 14.09
C GLU A 123 -5.02 7.97 13.16
N PHE A 124 -5.57 6.77 13.34
CA PHE A 124 -5.25 5.63 12.48
C PHE A 124 -6.06 5.65 11.18
N VAL A 125 -5.35 5.47 10.06
CA VAL A 125 -5.91 5.18 8.75
C VAL A 125 -5.56 3.74 8.40
N LEU A 126 -6.37 2.78 8.84
CA LEU A 126 -6.07 1.35 8.74
C LEU A 126 -6.26 0.85 7.31
N SER A 127 -5.21 0.23 6.77
CA SER A 127 -5.27 -0.36 5.44
C SER A 127 -4.12 -1.34 5.22
N ASP A 128 -4.43 -2.50 4.63
CA ASP A 128 -3.42 -3.43 4.10
C ASP A 128 -2.96 -3.04 2.68
N ARG A 129 -3.71 -2.14 2.00
CA ARG A 129 -3.27 -1.50 0.77
C ARG A 129 -2.39 -0.30 1.07
N TYR A 130 -1.49 0.00 0.14
CA TYR A 130 -0.70 1.22 0.24
C TYR A 130 -1.58 2.44 0.00
N VAL A 131 -1.73 3.24 1.05
CA VAL A 131 -2.39 4.54 1.04
C VAL A 131 -1.44 5.55 0.41
N ASP A 132 -1.95 6.43 -0.43
CA ASP A 132 -1.14 7.40 -1.17
C ASP A 132 -0.82 8.62 -0.30
N LEU A 133 0.40 8.65 0.24
CA LEU A 133 0.87 9.77 1.07
C LEU A 133 1.08 11.06 0.26
N ALA A 134 1.38 10.95 -1.03
CA ALA A 134 1.54 12.13 -1.88
C ALA A 134 0.22 12.86 -2.12
N LYS A 135 -0.91 12.15 -2.06
CA LYS A 135 -2.26 12.73 -2.13
C LYS A 135 -2.82 13.16 -0.78
N GLY A 136 -2.04 13.04 0.31
CA GLY A 136 -2.51 13.40 1.64
C GLY A 136 -3.60 12.48 2.20
N GLU A 137 -3.70 11.22 1.74
CA GLU A 137 -4.63 10.23 2.31
C GLU A 137 -4.25 9.87 3.75
N ALA A 138 -2.96 9.95 4.09
CA ALA A 138 -2.42 9.92 5.45
C ALA A 138 -1.13 10.75 5.50
N ASP A 139 -0.62 11.05 6.69
CA ASP A 139 0.58 11.87 6.88
C ASP A 139 1.84 11.01 6.98
N VAL A 140 1.76 9.93 7.75
CA VAL A 140 2.84 8.96 7.98
C VAL A 140 2.36 7.55 7.80
N ALA A 141 3.28 6.66 7.43
CA ALA A 141 3.00 5.24 7.28
C ALA A 141 3.99 4.37 8.04
N PHE A 142 3.48 3.39 8.81
CA PHE A 142 4.23 2.19 9.14
C PHE A 142 3.95 1.13 8.07
N ARG A 143 4.94 0.85 7.23
CA ARG A 143 4.83 -0.10 6.11
C ARG A 143 5.96 -1.12 6.12
N SER A 144 5.61 -2.36 5.76
CA SER A 144 6.58 -3.38 5.39
C SER A 144 6.49 -3.63 3.90
N GLY A 145 7.44 -3.11 3.13
CA GLY A 145 7.44 -3.26 1.67
C GLY A 145 8.42 -2.34 0.99
N ASP A 146 8.45 -2.44 -0.33
CA ASP A 146 9.23 -1.53 -1.16
C ASP A 146 8.49 -0.18 -1.18
N THR A 147 9.25 0.91 -1.15
CA THR A 147 8.70 2.26 -1.24
C THR A 147 8.55 2.63 -2.71
N GLU A 148 7.32 2.82 -3.15
CA GLU A 148 7.06 3.46 -4.43
C GLU A 148 7.06 4.99 -4.23
N GLY A 149 7.70 5.71 -5.14
CA GLY A 149 7.76 7.17 -5.12
C GLY A 149 8.84 7.76 -4.18
N GLU A 150 8.84 9.08 -4.07
CA GLU A 150 9.82 9.88 -3.33
C GLU A 150 9.50 9.95 -1.83
N LEU A 151 9.23 8.82 -1.18
CA LEU A 151 8.99 8.83 0.26
C LEU A 151 10.30 8.84 1.04
N VAL A 152 10.33 9.59 2.14
CA VAL A 152 11.46 9.65 3.06
C VAL A 152 11.12 8.99 4.39
N GLY A 153 12.11 8.41 5.05
CA GLY A 153 11.87 7.82 6.37
C GLY A 153 12.96 6.89 6.88
N ARG A 154 12.59 6.08 7.87
CA ARG A 154 13.50 5.23 8.65
C ARG A 154 13.08 3.77 8.62
N LYS A 155 14.07 2.88 8.50
CA LYS A 155 13.91 1.45 8.79
C LYS A 155 13.81 1.26 10.30
N ILE A 156 12.81 0.50 10.75
CA ILE A 156 12.55 0.22 12.15
C ILE A 156 12.90 -1.24 12.51
N ALA A 157 12.39 -2.19 11.71
CA ALA A 157 12.52 -3.62 11.98
C ALA A 157 12.47 -4.43 10.68
N GLU A 158 12.62 -5.76 10.79
CA GLU A 158 12.34 -6.67 9.68
C GLU A 158 10.91 -7.20 9.77
N SER A 159 10.27 -7.39 8.61
CA SER A 159 9.00 -8.11 8.48
C SER A 159 9.30 -9.48 7.91
N VAL A 160 9.13 -10.51 8.72
CA VAL A 160 9.41 -11.89 8.37
C VAL A 160 8.09 -12.62 8.13
N TRP A 161 8.05 -13.45 7.09
CA TRP A 161 6.89 -14.24 6.72
C TRP A 161 7.26 -15.71 6.61
N ALA A 162 6.37 -16.59 7.07
CA ALA A 162 6.49 -18.03 6.94
C ALA A 162 5.14 -18.66 6.55
N VAL A 163 5.14 -19.91 6.11
CA VAL A 163 3.90 -20.63 5.77
C VAL A 163 3.34 -21.29 7.02
N TYR A 164 2.05 -21.07 7.26
CA TYR A 164 1.29 -21.59 8.39
C TYR A 164 0.11 -22.43 7.94
N ALA A 165 -0.24 -23.39 8.78
CA ALA A 165 -1.45 -24.17 8.70
C ALA A 165 -2.09 -24.28 10.09
N SER A 166 -3.39 -24.61 10.16
CA SER A 166 -3.96 -25.03 11.44
C SER A 166 -3.48 -26.43 11.81
N THR A 167 -3.40 -26.74 13.10
CA THR A 167 -3.05 -28.09 13.59
C THR A 167 -4.01 -29.14 13.07
N ASP A 168 -5.28 -28.79 12.89
CA ASP A 168 -6.32 -29.67 12.33
C ASP A 168 -6.09 -29.97 10.85
N TYR A 169 -5.71 -28.93 10.07
CA TYR A 169 -5.38 -29.10 8.67
C TYR A 169 -4.18 -30.05 8.51
N VAL A 170 -3.12 -29.84 9.30
CA VAL A 170 -1.92 -30.71 9.24
C VAL A 170 -2.24 -32.17 9.60
N ARG A 171 -3.12 -32.41 10.59
CA ARG A 171 -3.57 -33.76 10.92
C ARG A 171 -4.29 -34.44 9.76
N GLN A 172 -5.07 -33.74 8.99
CA GLN A 172 -5.90 -34.29 7.91
C GLN A 172 -5.17 -34.42 6.58
N HIS A 173 -4.29 -33.47 6.27
CA HIS A 173 -3.69 -33.31 4.94
C HIS A 173 -2.16 -33.39 4.94
N GLY A 174 -1.51 -33.50 6.12
CA GLY A 174 -0.07 -33.39 6.25
C GLY A 174 0.43 -31.95 6.12
N ALA A 175 1.73 -31.78 6.27
CA ALA A 175 2.43 -30.51 6.06
C ALA A 175 3.23 -30.55 4.75
N PRO A 176 3.38 -29.44 4.01
CA PRO A 176 4.27 -29.38 2.87
C PRO A 176 5.72 -29.61 3.33
N ALA A 177 6.48 -30.39 2.55
CA ALA A 177 7.91 -30.63 2.84
C ALA A 177 8.81 -29.52 2.28
N SER A 178 8.32 -28.76 1.30
CA SER A 178 9.06 -27.71 0.61
C SER A 178 8.10 -26.65 0.05
N ILE A 179 8.64 -25.53 -0.43
CA ILE A 179 7.86 -24.51 -1.16
C ILE A 179 7.18 -25.11 -2.39
N ALA A 180 7.82 -26.04 -3.10
CA ALA A 180 7.24 -26.68 -4.28
C ALA A 180 6.00 -27.54 -3.93
N ASP A 181 5.94 -28.08 -2.71
CA ASP A 181 4.81 -28.91 -2.28
C ASP A 181 3.56 -28.11 -1.92
N ILE A 182 3.63 -26.78 -1.77
CA ILE A 182 2.45 -25.97 -1.47
C ILE A 182 1.37 -26.08 -2.56
N THR A 183 1.77 -26.40 -3.80
CA THR A 183 0.84 -26.62 -4.92
C THR A 183 -0.10 -27.83 -4.71
N ARG A 184 0.25 -28.74 -3.79
CA ARG A 184 -0.55 -29.92 -3.43
C ARG A 184 -1.54 -29.64 -2.30
N HIS A 185 -1.46 -28.44 -1.73
CA HIS A 185 -2.32 -28.02 -0.64
C HIS A 185 -3.31 -26.97 -1.11
N ARG A 186 -4.46 -26.88 -0.44
CA ARG A 186 -5.37 -25.77 -0.60
C ARG A 186 -4.76 -24.51 0.01
N LEU A 187 -4.87 -23.38 -0.67
CA LEU A 187 -4.27 -22.13 -0.22
C LEU A 187 -5.34 -21.11 0.20
N VAL A 188 -4.99 -20.29 1.18
CA VAL A 188 -5.68 -19.04 1.49
C VAL A 188 -4.84 -17.90 0.93
N ALA A 189 -5.44 -17.05 0.11
CA ALA A 189 -4.73 -16.02 -0.64
C ALA A 189 -5.42 -14.65 -0.55
N PHE A 190 -4.74 -13.60 -0.96
CA PHE A 190 -5.38 -12.31 -1.17
C PHE A 190 -6.33 -12.33 -2.37
N ASP A 191 -7.33 -11.44 -2.32
CA ASP A 191 -8.22 -11.18 -3.44
C ASP A 191 -7.60 -10.21 -4.46
N ALA A 192 -8.39 -9.83 -5.48
CA ALA A 192 -7.94 -8.96 -6.55
C ALA A 192 -7.55 -7.55 -6.08
N SER A 193 -8.08 -7.07 -4.94
CA SER A 193 -7.76 -5.74 -4.41
C SER A 193 -6.31 -5.63 -3.92
N LEU A 194 -5.68 -6.77 -3.60
CA LEU A 194 -4.28 -6.90 -3.19
C LEU A 194 -3.43 -7.68 -4.21
N ALA A 195 -3.83 -7.65 -5.50
CA ALA A 195 -3.09 -8.35 -6.56
C ALA A 195 -1.63 -7.90 -6.73
N GLY A 196 -1.32 -6.63 -6.38
CA GLY A 196 0.04 -6.08 -6.37
C GLY A 196 0.83 -6.34 -5.08
N HIS A 197 0.22 -6.95 -4.06
CA HIS A 197 0.95 -7.28 -2.84
C HIS A 197 1.99 -8.39 -3.11
N ARG A 198 3.19 -8.28 -2.49
CA ARG A 198 4.29 -9.25 -2.67
C ARG A 198 3.90 -10.71 -2.50
N LEU A 199 3.01 -11.02 -1.55
CA LEU A 199 2.46 -12.37 -1.36
C LEU A 199 1.72 -12.85 -2.62
N SER A 200 0.90 -11.98 -3.22
CA SER A 200 0.16 -12.35 -4.44
C SER A 200 1.08 -12.58 -5.64
N THR A 201 2.14 -11.79 -5.76
CA THR A 201 3.17 -11.98 -6.79
C THR A 201 3.93 -13.28 -6.56
N TRP A 202 4.42 -13.50 -5.33
CA TRP A 202 5.13 -14.72 -4.96
C TRP A 202 4.29 -15.99 -5.20
N LEU A 203 3.01 -15.99 -4.80
CA LEU A 203 2.12 -17.14 -5.04
C LEU A 203 1.93 -17.43 -6.53
N LYS A 204 1.86 -16.42 -7.39
CA LYS A 204 1.78 -16.63 -8.85
C LYS A 204 3.03 -17.28 -9.44
N GLU A 205 4.18 -17.01 -8.83
CA GLU A 205 5.47 -17.58 -9.26
C GLU A 205 5.64 -19.03 -8.78
N VAL A 206 5.35 -19.29 -7.51
CA VAL A 206 5.62 -20.60 -6.89
C VAL A 206 4.46 -21.60 -7.00
N ALA A 207 3.23 -21.13 -7.18
CA ALA A 207 2.01 -21.95 -7.21
C ALA A 207 0.93 -21.35 -8.12
N PRO A 208 1.21 -21.17 -9.45
CA PRO A 208 0.29 -20.51 -10.39
C PRO A 208 -1.07 -21.23 -10.51
N ASP A 209 -1.08 -22.56 -10.42
CA ASP A 209 -2.26 -23.40 -10.58
C ASP A 209 -2.82 -23.93 -9.26
N ALA A 210 -2.45 -23.32 -8.12
CA ALA A 210 -2.88 -23.79 -6.82
C ALA A 210 -4.40 -23.64 -6.61
N ASP A 211 -4.98 -24.62 -5.91
CA ASP A 211 -6.37 -24.54 -5.44
C ASP A 211 -6.50 -23.49 -4.33
N ILE A 212 -7.18 -22.38 -4.63
CA ILE A 212 -7.43 -21.31 -3.67
C ILE A 212 -8.77 -21.54 -2.97
N ALA A 213 -8.71 -22.09 -1.78
CA ALA A 213 -9.90 -22.42 -0.98
C ALA A 213 -10.59 -21.19 -0.39
N ALA A 214 -9.84 -20.11 -0.11
CA ALA A 214 -10.40 -18.86 0.40
C ALA A 214 -9.58 -17.65 -0.05
N ARG A 215 -10.25 -16.49 -0.16
CA ARG A 215 -9.62 -15.21 -0.46
C ARG A 215 -10.00 -14.15 0.55
N SER A 216 -9.08 -13.23 0.82
CA SER A 216 -9.30 -12.10 1.72
C SER A 216 -8.65 -10.84 1.17
N ASN A 217 -9.16 -9.68 1.59
CA ASN A 217 -8.56 -8.37 1.31
C ASN A 217 -7.72 -7.84 2.49
N SER A 218 -7.43 -8.69 3.48
CA SER A 218 -6.64 -8.29 4.65
C SER A 218 -5.75 -9.42 5.18
N VAL A 219 -4.68 -9.05 5.86
CA VAL A 219 -3.77 -10.00 6.52
C VAL A 219 -4.49 -10.77 7.63
N LEU A 220 -5.34 -10.11 8.42
CA LEU A 220 -6.16 -10.80 9.44
C LEU A 220 -7.14 -11.81 8.82
N GLY A 221 -7.67 -11.50 7.66
CA GLY A 221 -8.51 -12.43 6.93
C GLY A 221 -7.75 -13.67 6.44
N LEU A 222 -6.45 -13.55 6.09
CA LEU A 222 -5.60 -14.71 5.82
C LEU A 222 -5.44 -15.56 7.10
N VAL A 223 -5.11 -14.92 8.24
CA VAL A 223 -5.01 -15.62 9.54
C VAL A 223 -6.30 -16.38 9.85
N SER A 224 -7.46 -15.72 9.72
CA SER A 224 -8.76 -16.33 9.96
C SER A 224 -9.04 -17.52 9.02
N GLY A 225 -8.68 -17.38 7.74
CA GLY A 225 -8.81 -18.46 6.75
C GLY A 225 -7.95 -19.67 7.11
N VAL A 226 -6.69 -19.47 7.52
CA VAL A 226 -5.82 -20.58 7.94
C VAL A 226 -6.35 -21.23 9.23
N LYS A 227 -6.80 -20.44 10.22
CA LYS A 227 -7.40 -20.94 11.45
C LYS A 227 -8.63 -21.79 11.21
N SER A 228 -9.44 -21.48 10.20
CA SER A 228 -10.63 -22.29 9.86
C SER A 228 -10.29 -23.67 9.29
N GLY A 229 -9.02 -23.95 9.00
CA GLY A 229 -8.58 -25.24 8.47
C GLY A 229 -8.90 -25.47 6.99
N VAL A 230 -9.29 -24.44 6.23
CA VAL A 230 -9.60 -24.61 4.80
C VAL A 230 -8.37 -24.71 3.91
N GLY A 231 -7.20 -24.24 4.39
CA GLY A 231 -5.96 -24.25 3.63
C GLY A 231 -4.78 -23.68 4.41
N ILE A 232 -3.64 -23.55 3.73
CA ILE A 232 -2.41 -22.96 4.25
C ILE A 232 -2.17 -21.58 3.65
N ALA A 233 -1.40 -20.71 4.33
CA ALA A 233 -0.97 -19.43 3.77
C ALA A 233 0.39 -19.00 4.34
N ALA A 234 1.10 -18.14 3.59
CA ALA A 234 2.17 -17.38 4.17
C ALA A 234 1.60 -16.22 5.00
N LEU A 235 2.02 -16.12 6.25
CA LEU A 235 1.59 -15.10 7.23
C LEU A 235 2.82 -14.39 7.80
N PRO A 236 2.69 -13.14 8.27
CA PRO A 236 3.71 -12.54 9.13
C PRO A 236 3.92 -13.42 10.37
N THR A 237 5.17 -13.77 10.67
CA THR A 237 5.49 -14.66 11.80
C THR A 237 4.89 -14.17 13.12
N PRO A 238 4.87 -12.86 13.44
CA PRO A 238 4.26 -12.40 14.68
C PRO A 238 2.77 -12.65 14.80
N LEU A 239 2.07 -12.81 13.68
CA LEU A 239 0.63 -13.10 13.67
C LEU A 239 0.37 -14.60 13.69
N GLY A 240 1.18 -15.36 12.93
CA GLY A 240 1.07 -16.81 12.94
C GLY A 240 1.44 -17.44 14.29
N ASP A 241 2.55 -16.97 14.90
CA ASP A 241 3.04 -17.48 16.18
C ASP A 241 2.17 -17.09 17.38
N ALA A 242 1.41 -15.99 17.25
CA ALA A 242 0.47 -15.56 18.30
C ALA A 242 -0.79 -16.44 18.38
N GLU A 243 -1.07 -17.26 17.38
CA GLU A 243 -2.26 -18.09 17.31
C GLU A 243 -1.94 -19.54 17.77
N PRO A 244 -2.50 -20.01 18.91
CA PRO A 244 -2.16 -21.31 19.48
C PRO A 244 -2.57 -22.50 18.60
N ASP A 245 -3.56 -22.29 17.71
CA ASP A 245 -4.06 -23.31 16.79
C ASP A 245 -3.29 -23.36 15.47
N LEU A 246 -2.36 -22.45 15.25
CA LEU A 246 -1.53 -22.40 14.05
C LEU A 246 -0.15 -22.99 14.32
N VAL A 247 0.40 -23.64 13.30
CA VAL A 247 1.78 -24.13 13.30
C VAL A 247 2.48 -23.64 12.05
N GLN A 248 3.71 -23.23 12.20
CA GLN A 248 4.60 -22.95 11.07
C GLN A 248 4.95 -24.28 10.39
N VAL A 249 4.59 -24.42 9.12
CA VAL A 249 4.80 -25.65 8.36
C VAL A 249 5.99 -25.59 7.40
N LEU A 250 6.48 -24.39 7.09
CA LEU A 250 7.74 -24.17 6.36
C LEU A 250 8.55 -23.05 7.02
N PRO A 251 9.90 -23.07 6.86
CA PRO A 251 10.75 -22.00 7.38
C PRO A 251 10.37 -20.64 6.78
N PRO A 252 10.88 -19.53 7.35
CA PRO A 252 10.68 -18.20 6.78
C PRO A 252 11.01 -18.14 5.30
N VAL A 253 10.19 -17.43 4.54
CA VAL A 253 10.29 -17.24 3.09
C VAL A 253 11.05 -15.95 2.79
N PRO A 254 12.35 -16.01 2.42
CA PRO A 254 13.17 -14.81 2.25
C PRO A 254 12.61 -13.82 1.23
N GLU A 255 11.97 -14.30 0.17
CA GLU A 255 11.38 -13.51 -0.90
C GLU A 255 10.23 -12.62 -0.39
N LEU A 256 9.60 -13.01 0.72
CA LEU A 256 8.53 -12.26 1.36
C LEU A 256 9.03 -11.29 2.43
N ASN A 257 10.30 -11.41 2.86
CA ASN A 257 10.84 -10.55 3.89
C ASN A 257 11.01 -9.12 3.38
N ARG A 258 10.66 -8.15 4.20
CA ARG A 258 10.82 -6.71 3.92
C ARG A 258 11.16 -5.98 5.22
N ALA A 259 11.62 -4.74 5.08
CA ALA A 259 11.82 -3.88 6.23
C ALA A 259 10.53 -3.15 6.60
N TRP A 260 10.17 -3.14 7.88
CA TRP A 260 9.25 -2.17 8.44
C TRP A 260 9.91 -0.79 8.40
N ARG A 261 9.20 0.17 7.87
CA ARG A 261 9.66 1.57 7.75
C ARG A 261 8.60 2.52 8.27
N LEU A 262 9.07 3.60 8.90
CA LEU A 262 8.27 4.80 9.09
C LEU A 262 8.55 5.72 7.91
N LEU A 263 7.52 6.16 7.22
CA LEU A 263 7.62 6.92 5.97
C LEU A 263 6.67 8.12 5.98
N CYS A 264 7.06 9.20 5.32
CA CYS A 264 6.20 10.32 4.97
C CYS A 264 6.58 10.89 3.59
N HIS A 265 5.73 11.78 3.06
CA HIS A 265 6.10 12.57 1.89
C HIS A 265 7.17 13.61 2.29
N PRO A 266 8.21 13.89 1.46
CA PRO A 266 9.28 14.84 1.80
C PRO A 266 8.78 16.20 2.25
N GLU A 267 7.75 16.74 1.58
CA GLU A 267 7.16 18.05 1.91
C GLU A 267 6.47 18.07 3.29
N MET A 268 6.08 16.90 3.82
CA MET A 268 5.46 16.82 5.15
C MET A 268 6.50 16.73 6.28
N ARG A 269 7.75 16.31 5.97
CA ARG A 269 8.76 15.96 6.98
C ARG A 269 9.12 17.12 7.91
N HIS A 270 9.00 18.38 7.45
CA HIS A 270 9.31 19.58 8.21
C HIS A 270 8.13 20.16 9.03
N LEU A 271 6.93 19.57 8.91
CA LEU A 271 5.79 19.98 9.73
C LEU A 271 5.99 19.51 11.17
N TYR A 272 5.78 20.41 12.14
CA TYR A 272 6.01 20.13 13.57
C TYR A 272 5.43 18.80 14.03
N ARG A 273 4.18 18.51 13.70
CA ARG A 273 3.53 17.25 14.10
C ARG A 273 4.19 15.99 13.55
N ILE A 274 4.72 16.07 12.31
CA ILE A 274 5.40 14.95 11.65
C ILE A 274 6.82 14.80 12.18
N GLU A 275 7.53 15.92 12.34
CA GLU A 275 8.86 15.94 12.94
C GLU A 275 8.82 15.36 14.37
N ALA A 276 7.91 15.85 15.21
CA ALA A 276 7.73 15.35 16.58
C ALA A 276 7.43 13.84 16.62
N PHE A 277 6.58 13.34 15.69
CA PHE A 277 6.27 11.92 15.63
C PHE A 277 7.47 11.08 15.15
N PHE A 278 8.22 11.55 14.17
CA PHE A 278 9.43 10.88 13.71
C PHE A 278 10.50 10.82 14.80
N ASP A 279 10.78 11.92 15.47
CA ASP A 279 11.78 12.01 16.55
C ASP A 279 11.38 11.11 17.73
N PHE A 280 10.09 11.08 18.08
CA PHE A 280 9.55 10.18 19.07
C PHE A 280 9.76 8.71 18.70
N VAL A 281 9.49 8.32 17.45
CA VAL A 281 9.73 6.96 16.93
C VAL A 281 11.23 6.65 16.92
N GLU A 282 12.07 7.56 16.41
CA GLU A 282 13.51 7.36 16.26
C GLU A 282 14.20 7.08 17.61
N THR A 283 13.81 7.80 18.66
CA THR A 283 14.34 7.58 20.01
C THR A 283 13.87 6.27 20.64
N ARG A 284 12.85 5.63 20.09
CA ARG A 284 12.21 4.42 20.63
C ARG A 284 12.23 3.21 19.69
N ILE A 285 13.09 3.22 18.68
CA ILE A 285 13.22 2.09 17.72
C ILE A 285 13.43 0.76 18.44
N ALA A 286 14.28 0.73 19.49
CA ALA A 286 14.55 -0.48 20.27
C ALA A 286 13.29 -1.04 20.94
N ALA A 287 12.41 -0.16 21.46
CA ALA A 287 11.14 -0.55 22.07
C ALA A 287 10.07 -0.92 21.04
N LEU A 288 10.09 -0.27 19.87
CA LEU A 288 9.15 -0.56 18.78
C LEU A 288 9.46 -1.84 18.01
N LYS A 289 10.74 -2.22 17.95
CA LYS A 289 11.15 -3.42 17.22
C LYS A 289 10.35 -4.65 17.63
N PRO A 290 10.26 -5.06 18.90
CA PRO A 290 9.44 -6.20 19.30
C PRO A 290 7.92 -5.98 19.04
N VAL A 291 7.42 -4.75 19.08
CA VAL A 291 6.02 -4.45 18.73
C VAL A 291 5.72 -4.80 17.28
N LEU A 292 6.67 -4.60 16.38
CA LEU A 292 6.52 -4.85 14.94
C LEU A 292 6.89 -6.28 14.54
N THR A 293 7.78 -6.93 15.29
CA THR A 293 8.33 -8.26 14.93
C THR A 293 7.79 -9.42 15.77
N GLY A 294 7.13 -9.16 16.90
CA GLY A 294 6.60 -10.18 17.81
C GLY A 294 7.51 -10.49 18.94
#